data_21ea2b315e913a791658e9a461219636
#
_entry.id   21ea2b315e913a791658e9a461219636
#
_cell.length_a   1.000
_cell.length_b   1.000
_cell.length_c   1.000
_cell.angle_alpha   90.00
_cell.angle_beta   90.00
_cell.angle_gamma   90.00
#
_symmetry.space_group_name_H-M   'P 1'
#
loop_
_entity.id
_entity.type
_entity.pdbx_description
1 polymer ?
#
loop_
_entity_poly.entity_id
_entity_poly.type
_entity_poly.pdbx_seq_one_letter_code
_entity_poly.pdbx_strand_id
1 'polypeptide(L)'
;PRYGWGTQLSAYFDDTLTVNNLALSGRSSKSYTSEPQYKTLIEGMQSGDYLLIGFGHNDEKAEEARYTNPNGDYKTAGSFANSLYENYIKPAQDKGVTVVVCTPIVRRTATKDWANSNLHITSASGAFEGGDYAKSIINLGKDTGVAVVDMTSLTKQLYDELGPDETVNLHAWTSSKSSSVDN
;
A
#
# COMPACT_ATOMS: atom_id res chain seq x y z
N PRO A 1 -14.67 -4.04 12.41
CA PRO A 1 -14.12 -4.24 11.06
C PRO A 1 -13.38 -2.98 10.64
N ARG A 2 -12.24 -3.16 9.96
CA ARG A 2 -11.49 -2.08 9.34
C ARG A 2 -11.93 -2.00 7.88
N TYR A 3 -12.14 -0.78 7.40
CA TYR A 3 -12.55 -0.51 6.03
C TYR A 3 -11.40 0.19 5.32
N GLY A 4 -10.78 -0.47 4.36
CA GLY A 4 -9.83 0.16 3.44
C GLY A 4 -10.55 0.71 2.21
N TRP A 5 -9.89 1.56 1.44
CA TRP A 5 -10.44 2.16 0.20
C TRP A 5 -10.96 1.11 -0.79
N GLY A 6 -10.35 -0.07 -0.86
CA GLY A 6 -10.80 -1.15 -1.73
C GLY A 6 -12.22 -1.66 -1.45
N THR A 7 -12.77 -1.42 -0.24
CA THR A 7 -14.15 -1.81 0.07
C THR A 7 -15.20 -0.91 -0.58
N GLN A 8 -14.80 0.29 -1.01
CA GLN A 8 -15.67 1.27 -1.64
C GLN A 8 -15.47 1.34 -3.16
N LEU A 9 -14.44 0.68 -3.66
CA LEU A 9 -14.01 0.82 -5.05
C LEU A 9 -15.09 0.41 -6.06
N SER A 10 -15.91 -0.60 -5.73
CA SER A 10 -17.02 -1.04 -6.58
C SER A 10 -18.06 0.04 -6.86
N ALA A 11 -18.21 1.04 -5.95
CA ALA A 11 -19.15 2.13 -6.15
C ALA A 11 -18.76 3.11 -7.29
N TYR A 12 -17.53 3.01 -7.77
CA TYR A 12 -16.98 3.88 -8.83
C TYR A 12 -16.94 3.21 -10.21
N PHE A 13 -17.40 1.97 -10.30
CA PHE A 13 -17.50 1.23 -11.55
C PHE A 13 -18.94 0.86 -11.84
N ASP A 14 -19.24 0.60 -13.09
CA ASP A 14 -20.52 0.04 -13.51
C ASP A 14 -20.58 -1.49 -13.27
N ASP A 15 -21.73 -2.09 -13.57
CA ASP A 15 -21.99 -3.52 -13.33
C ASP A 15 -21.16 -4.47 -14.23
N THR A 16 -20.37 -3.92 -15.16
CA THR A 16 -19.50 -4.73 -16.04
C THR A 16 -18.20 -5.16 -15.37
N LEU A 17 -17.84 -4.52 -14.23
CA LEU A 17 -16.63 -4.82 -13.45
C LEU A 17 -16.96 -5.43 -12.09
N THR A 18 -16.26 -6.50 -11.76
CA THR A 18 -16.33 -7.11 -10.41
C THR A 18 -15.08 -6.76 -9.61
N VAL A 19 -15.26 -6.11 -8.47
CA VAL A 19 -14.17 -5.83 -7.54
C VAL A 19 -14.01 -6.95 -6.53
N ASN A 20 -12.92 -7.69 -6.62
CA ASN A 20 -12.52 -8.74 -5.71
C ASN A 20 -11.53 -8.18 -4.68
N ASN A 21 -12.00 -7.81 -3.50
CA ASN A 21 -11.14 -7.25 -2.46
C ASN A 21 -10.53 -8.35 -1.59
N LEU A 22 -9.28 -8.72 -1.87
CA LEU A 22 -8.51 -9.73 -1.14
C LEU A 22 -7.54 -9.12 -0.11
N ALA A 23 -7.61 -7.81 0.13
CA ALA A 23 -6.72 -7.13 1.07
C ALA A 23 -6.93 -7.58 2.51
N LEU A 24 -5.82 -7.75 3.25
CA LEU A 24 -5.80 -8.11 4.66
C LEU A 24 -5.11 -7.03 5.49
N SER A 25 -5.79 -6.60 6.55
CA SER A 25 -5.19 -5.66 7.51
C SER A 25 -3.96 -6.26 8.20
N GLY A 26 -2.92 -5.42 8.40
CA GLY A 26 -1.72 -5.79 9.13
C GLY A 26 -0.70 -6.60 8.32
N ARG A 27 -0.88 -6.73 7.02
CA ARG A 27 0.06 -7.46 6.15
C ARG A 27 0.95 -6.50 5.36
N SER A 28 2.24 -6.87 5.28
CA SER A 28 3.20 -6.26 4.36
C SER A 28 3.21 -7.02 3.02
N SER A 29 3.89 -6.50 2.01
CA SER A 29 4.09 -7.19 0.74
C SER A 29 4.77 -8.55 0.92
N LYS A 30 5.66 -8.69 1.92
CA LYS A 30 6.32 -9.93 2.32
C LYS A 30 5.36 -10.86 3.05
N SER A 31 4.73 -10.43 4.13
CA SER A 31 3.93 -11.29 5.00
C SER A 31 2.62 -11.78 4.38
N TYR A 32 2.08 -11.03 3.42
CA TYR A 32 0.86 -11.42 2.71
C TYR A 32 1.05 -12.68 1.86
N THR A 33 2.28 -12.97 1.40
CA THR A 33 2.57 -14.16 0.58
C THR A 33 2.29 -15.49 1.30
N SER A 34 2.23 -15.47 2.63
CA SER A 34 1.91 -16.64 3.46
C SER A 34 0.42 -16.80 3.74
N GLU A 35 -0.43 -15.89 3.26
CA GLU A 35 -1.86 -15.91 3.53
C GLU A 35 -2.63 -16.72 2.46
N PRO A 36 -3.73 -17.39 2.82
CA PRO A 36 -4.57 -18.08 1.84
C PRO A 36 -5.08 -17.17 0.72
N GLN A 37 -5.33 -15.90 1.02
CA GLN A 37 -5.78 -14.90 0.05
C GLN A 37 -4.74 -14.61 -1.03
N TYR A 38 -3.45 -14.71 -0.72
CA TYR A 38 -2.39 -14.60 -1.72
C TYR A 38 -2.49 -15.73 -2.75
N LYS A 39 -2.69 -16.97 -2.30
CA LYS A 39 -2.91 -18.10 -3.20
C LYS A 39 -4.14 -17.87 -4.08
N THR A 40 -5.26 -17.45 -3.46
CA THR A 40 -6.50 -17.11 -4.19
C THR A 40 -6.25 -16.04 -5.25
N LEU A 41 -5.48 -14.98 -4.91
CA LEU A 41 -5.09 -13.93 -5.84
C LEU A 41 -4.31 -14.50 -7.02
N ILE A 42 -3.20 -15.19 -6.73
CA ILE A 42 -2.29 -15.67 -7.79
C ILE A 42 -2.96 -16.70 -8.69
N GLU A 43 -3.76 -17.61 -8.16
CA GLU A 43 -4.47 -18.61 -8.94
C GLU A 43 -5.66 -18.04 -9.72
N GLY A 44 -6.36 -17.06 -9.13
CA GLY A 44 -7.60 -16.51 -9.70
C GLY A 44 -7.41 -15.49 -10.81
N MET A 45 -6.26 -14.82 -10.90
CA MET A 45 -5.98 -13.82 -11.92
C MET A 45 -6.04 -14.40 -13.34
N GLN A 46 -6.68 -13.67 -14.26
CA GLN A 46 -6.83 -14.03 -15.66
C GLN A 46 -6.42 -12.88 -16.58
N SER A 47 -6.10 -13.20 -17.82
CA SER A 47 -5.78 -12.20 -18.84
C SER A 47 -6.94 -11.21 -19.02
N GLY A 48 -6.61 -9.93 -19.00
CA GLY A 48 -7.58 -8.84 -19.07
C GLY A 48 -8.02 -8.29 -17.71
N ASP A 49 -7.68 -8.94 -16.60
CA ASP A 49 -7.94 -8.41 -15.27
C ASP A 49 -7.04 -7.20 -14.95
N TYR A 50 -7.43 -6.47 -13.92
CA TYR A 50 -6.63 -5.42 -13.29
C TYR A 50 -6.25 -5.83 -11.87
N LEU A 51 -4.99 -5.70 -11.52
CA LEU A 51 -4.49 -5.89 -10.16
C LEU A 51 -4.09 -4.53 -9.56
N LEU A 52 -4.82 -4.09 -8.53
CA LEU A 52 -4.48 -2.90 -7.75
C LEU A 52 -3.74 -3.31 -6.47
N ILE A 53 -2.54 -2.75 -6.27
CA ILE A 53 -1.65 -3.08 -5.16
C ILE A 53 -1.48 -1.86 -4.25
N GLY A 54 -1.70 -2.02 -2.94
CA GLY A 54 -1.50 -0.97 -1.95
C GLY A 54 -0.84 -1.53 -0.69
N PHE A 55 0.50 -1.59 -0.66
CA PHE A 55 1.32 -1.96 0.48
C PHE A 55 2.17 -0.78 0.96
N GLY A 56 2.88 -0.95 2.07
CA GLY A 56 3.81 0.02 2.65
C GLY A 56 3.67 0.17 4.16
N HIS A 57 2.45 0.38 4.69
CA HIS A 57 2.18 0.60 6.11
C HIS A 57 2.77 -0.47 7.05
N ASN A 58 2.86 -1.69 6.60
CA ASN A 58 3.39 -2.80 7.37
C ASN A 58 4.80 -3.21 6.93
N ASP A 59 5.19 -2.89 5.72
CA ASP A 59 6.53 -3.10 5.19
C ASP A 59 7.59 -2.31 5.95
N GLU A 60 7.21 -1.14 6.48
CA GLU A 60 8.07 -0.27 7.28
C GLU A 60 8.21 -0.68 8.75
N LYS A 61 7.55 -1.75 9.19
CA LYS A 61 7.66 -2.22 10.58
C LYS A 61 9.00 -2.90 10.83
N ALA A 62 9.75 -2.42 11.85
CA ALA A 62 11.05 -2.96 12.23
C ALA A 62 10.90 -4.34 12.90
N GLU A 63 10.40 -5.31 12.16
CA GLU A 63 10.25 -6.71 12.57
C GLU A 63 10.41 -7.64 11.37
N GLU A 64 11.13 -8.73 11.55
CA GLU A 64 11.52 -9.66 10.48
C GLU A 64 10.34 -10.19 9.65
N ALA A 65 9.21 -10.45 10.31
CA ALA A 65 8.05 -11.04 9.63
C ALA A 65 7.40 -10.11 8.58
N ARG A 66 7.53 -8.79 8.73
CA ARG A 66 6.87 -7.80 7.86
C ARG A 66 7.83 -6.92 7.08
N TYR A 67 9.00 -6.64 7.65
CA TYR A 67 9.94 -5.68 7.09
C TYR A 67 10.37 -6.06 5.68
N THR A 68 10.40 -5.06 4.80
CA THR A 68 11.10 -5.05 3.52
C THR A 68 11.95 -3.78 3.44
N ASN A 69 13.16 -3.87 2.88
CA ASN A 69 14.07 -2.72 2.83
C ASN A 69 13.57 -1.66 1.83
N PRO A 70 13.31 -0.41 2.24
CA PRO A 70 12.86 0.64 1.32
C PRO A 70 13.92 1.05 0.27
N ASN A 71 15.19 0.69 0.50
CA ASN A 71 16.29 0.96 -0.40
C ASN A 71 16.52 -0.23 -1.35
N GLY A 72 17.11 0.07 -2.50
CA GLY A 72 17.28 -0.89 -3.57
C GLY A 72 16.16 -0.85 -4.61
N ASP A 73 16.45 -1.43 -5.75
CA ASP A 73 15.53 -1.53 -6.89
C ASP A 73 14.77 -2.87 -6.89
N TYR A 74 13.96 -3.09 -7.93
CA TYR A 74 13.17 -4.32 -8.07
C TYR A 74 14.01 -5.61 -8.28
N LYS A 75 15.30 -5.49 -8.57
CA LYS A 75 16.26 -6.62 -8.70
C LYS A 75 17.00 -6.89 -7.38
N THR A 76 16.95 -5.98 -6.44
CA THR A 76 17.66 -6.08 -5.16
C THR A 76 16.86 -6.96 -4.20
N ALA A 77 17.30 -8.19 -3.98
CA ALA A 77 16.64 -9.14 -3.10
C ALA A 77 16.41 -8.55 -1.69
N GLY A 78 15.18 -8.70 -1.17
CA GLY A 78 14.78 -8.18 0.14
C GLY A 78 14.37 -6.72 0.14
N SER A 79 14.52 -5.99 -0.97
CA SER A 79 13.95 -4.64 -1.07
C SER A 79 12.43 -4.66 -1.19
N PHE A 80 11.80 -3.55 -0.83
CA PHE A 80 10.35 -3.37 -0.98
C PHE A 80 9.93 -3.44 -2.45
N ALA A 81 10.70 -2.78 -3.33
CA ALA A 81 10.47 -2.85 -4.77
C ALA A 81 10.58 -4.27 -5.32
N ASN A 82 11.57 -5.06 -4.87
CA ASN A 82 11.71 -6.47 -5.25
C ASN A 82 10.56 -7.33 -4.74
N SER A 83 10.12 -7.12 -3.49
CA SER A 83 8.98 -7.84 -2.92
C SER A 83 7.70 -7.60 -3.74
N LEU A 84 7.43 -6.36 -4.14
CA LEU A 84 6.29 -6.01 -5.00
C LEU A 84 6.42 -6.63 -6.39
N TYR A 85 7.61 -6.55 -6.98
CA TYR A 85 7.83 -7.01 -8.34
C TYR A 85 7.71 -8.54 -8.46
N GLU A 86 8.49 -9.28 -7.67
CA GLU A 86 8.56 -10.72 -7.79
C GLU A 86 7.28 -11.43 -7.31
N ASN A 87 6.64 -10.91 -6.26
CA ASN A 87 5.49 -11.60 -5.68
C ASN A 87 4.16 -11.21 -6.34
N TYR A 88 4.05 -10.04 -6.97
CA TYR A 88 2.76 -9.55 -7.48
C TYR A 88 2.81 -9.09 -8.93
N ILE A 89 3.75 -8.20 -9.27
CA ILE A 89 3.75 -7.54 -10.58
C ILE A 89 4.08 -8.54 -11.67
N LYS A 90 5.21 -9.23 -11.54
CA LYS A 90 5.66 -10.20 -12.53
C LYS A 90 4.66 -11.36 -12.72
N PRO A 91 4.17 -12.04 -11.67
CA PRO A 91 3.17 -13.09 -11.83
C PRO A 91 1.86 -12.61 -12.50
N ALA A 92 1.44 -11.38 -12.24
CA ALA A 92 0.26 -10.80 -12.87
C ALA A 92 0.51 -10.50 -14.36
N GLN A 93 1.63 -9.87 -14.69
CA GLN A 93 2.01 -9.57 -16.06
C GLN A 93 2.21 -10.84 -16.91
N ASP A 94 2.81 -11.89 -16.34
CA ASP A 94 2.98 -13.20 -17.00
C ASP A 94 1.62 -13.84 -17.38
N LYS A 95 0.53 -13.45 -16.71
CA LYS A 95 -0.85 -13.86 -16.99
C LYS A 95 -1.64 -12.88 -17.88
N GLY A 96 -1.02 -11.77 -18.31
CA GLY A 96 -1.71 -10.75 -19.11
C GLY A 96 -2.63 -9.83 -18.28
N VAL A 97 -2.37 -9.70 -16.98
CA VAL A 97 -3.07 -8.80 -16.06
C VAL A 97 -2.43 -7.42 -16.08
N THR A 98 -3.25 -6.36 -16.12
CA THR A 98 -2.78 -4.99 -16.00
C THR A 98 -2.56 -4.64 -14.53
N VAL A 99 -1.36 -4.19 -14.17
CA VAL A 99 -0.99 -3.89 -12.78
C VAL A 99 -0.94 -2.39 -12.54
N VAL A 100 -1.55 -1.95 -11.44
CA VAL A 100 -1.46 -0.58 -10.92
C VAL A 100 -0.99 -0.64 -9.47
N VAL A 101 0.14 0.01 -9.18
CA VAL A 101 0.68 0.08 -7.82
C VAL A 101 0.36 1.44 -7.21
N CYS A 102 -0.24 1.43 -6.03
CA CYS A 102 -0.54 2.65 -5.27
C CYS A 102 0.53 2.84 -4.20
N THR A 103 1.08 4.06 -4.08
CA THR A 103 1.86 4.41 -2.90
C THR A 103 0.95 4.41 -1.66
N PRO A 104 1.49 4.16 -0.45
CA PRO A 104 0.66 4.11 0.74
C PRO A 104 0.01 5.47 1.03
N ILE A 105 -1.25 5.47 1.47
CA ILE A 105 -1.93 6.68 1.93
C ILE A 105 -1.21 7.24 3.16
N VAL A 106 -1.20 8.57 3.32
CA VAL A 106 -0.56 9.20 4.48
C VAL A 106 -1.23 8.78 5.79
N ARG A 107 -0.45 8.79 6.88
CA ARG A 107 -1.02 8.70 8.22
C ARG A 107 -1.55 10.06 8.64
N ARG A 108 -2.73 10.05 9.26
CA ARG A 108 -3.31 11.28 9.80
C ARG A 108 -2.36 11.91 10.83
N THR A 109 -2.17 13.21 10.73
CA THR A 109 -1.52 14.02 11.75
C THR A 109 -2.53 14.90 12.48
N ALA A 110 -2.28 15.22 13.75
CA ALA A 110 -3.11 16.13 14.54
C ALA A 110 -2.85 17.60 14.21
N THR A 111 -1.86 17.90 13.38
CA THR A 111 -1.49 19.26 12.94
C THR A 111 -1.30 19.24 11.43
N LYS A 112 -1.08 20.43 10.82
CA LYS A 112 -0.67 20.50 9.41
C LYS A 112 0.82 20.26 9.19
N ASP A 113 1.59 20.11 10.27
CA ASP A 113 3.02 19.84 10.19
C ASP A 113 3.26 18.34 9.97
N TRP A 114 3.79 17.99 8.81
CA TRP A 114 4.02 16.61 8.44
C TRP A 114 5.36 16.10 8.99
N ALA A 115 5.31 15.07 9.83
CA ALA A 115 6.49 14.28 10.18
C ALA A 115 6.79 13.25 9.08
N ASN A 116 8.06 12.85 8.93
CA ASN A 116 8.47 11.86 7.93
C ASN A 116 7.67 10.56 8.03
N SER A 117 7.44 10.06 9.25
CA SER A 117 6.71 8.83 9.50
C SER A 117 5.26 8.85 8.98
N ASN A 118 4.63 10.04 8.91
CA ASN A 118 3.30 10.20 8.34
C ASN A 118 3.30 10.06 6.80
N LEU A 119 4.47 10.28 6.19
CA LEU A 119 4.71 10.16 4.74
C LEU A 119 5.42 8.85 4.37
N HIS A 120 5.51 7.88 5.29
CA HIS A 120 6.19 6.60 5.09
C HIS A 120 7.69 6.72 4.82
N ILE A 121 8.33 7.74 5.41
CA ILE A 121 9.77 7.90 5.45
C ILE A 121 10.24 7.49 6.86
N THR A 122 11.02 6.43 6.93
CA THR A 122 11.45 5.83 8.20
C THR A 122 12.91 6.09 8.50
N SER A 123 13.26 6.06 9.79
CA SER A 123 14.65 6.03 10.27
C SER A 123 15.09 4.57 10.46
N ALA A 124 16.41 4.34 10.40
CA ALA A 124 16.97 3.02 10.71
C ALA A 124 16.67 2.61 12.16
N SER A 125 16.40 1.31 12.36
CA SER A 125 16.12 0.71 13.69
C SER A 125 16.76 -0.67 13.78
N GLY A 126 17.84 -0.79 14.52
CA GLY A 126 18.61 -2.03 14.63
C GLY A 126 19.13 -2.52 13.29
N ALA A 127 18.74 -3.74 12.90
CA ALA A 127 19.09 -4.34 11.61
C ALA A 127 18.19 -3.89 10.47
N PHE A 128 17.18 -3.04 10.72
CA PHE A 128 16.22 -2.60 9.74
C PHE A 128 16.59 -1.20 9.23
N GLU A 129 16.96 -1.10 7.96
CA GLU A 129 17.29 0.17 7.33
C GLU A 129 16.06 1.06 7.21
N GLY A 130 16.26 2.37 7.34
CA GLY A 130 15.24 3.37 7.07
C GLY A 130 15.28 3.85 5.62
N GLY A 131 14.21 4.50 5.17
CA GLY A 131 14.10 5.10 3.86
C GLY A 131 12.67 5.45 3.49
N ASP A 132 12.45 5.75 2.21
CA ASP A 132 11.19 6.29 1.68
C ASP A 132 10.44 5.23 0.86
N TYR A 133 9.38 4.67 1.44
CA TYR A 133 8.57 3.62 0.82
C TYR A 133 7.73 4.14 -0.37
N ALA A 134 7.23 5.37 -0.31
CA ALA A 134 6.50 5.96 -1.44
C ALA A 134 7.42 6.16 -2.64
N LYS A 135 8.62 6.69 -2.41
CA LYS A 135 9.65 6.88 -3.44
C LYS A 135 10.10 5.55 -4.05
N SER A 136 10.21 4.49 -3.24
CA SER A 136 10.55 3.16 -3.73
C SER A 136 9.54 2.67 -4.79
N ILE A 137 8.23 2.85 -4.56
CA ILE A 137 7.18 2.52 -5.54
C ILE A 137 7.27 3.42 -6.78
N ILE A 138 7.49 4.72 -6.62
CA ILE A 138 7.64 5.65 -7.75
C ILE A 138 8.82 5.24 -8.64
N ASN A 139 9.95 4.87 -8.04
CA ASN A 139 11.11 4.40 -8.76
C ASN A 139 10.83 3.06 -9.46
N LEU A 140 10.17 2.12 -8.77
CA LEU A 140 9.73 0.85 -9.36
C LEU A 140 8.91 1.08 -10.65
N GLY A 141 7.97 2.03 -10.62
CA GLY A 141 7.19 2.39 -11.80
C GLY A 141 8.05 2.91 -12.96
N LYS A 142 9.03 3.76 -12.65
CA LYS A 142 9.96 4.29 -13.66
C LYS A 142 10.84 3.20 -14.28
N ASP A 143 11.31 2.27 -13.46
CA ASP A 143 12.24 1.23 -13.87
C ASP A 143 11.57 0.09 -14.66
N THR A 144 10.31 -0.18 -14.38
CA THR A 144 9.57 -1.33 -14.96
C THR A 144 8.48 -0.93 -15.94
N GLY A 145 8.08 0.35 -15.97
CA GLY A 145 6.94 0.83 -16.77
C GLY A 145 5.57 0.46 -16.18
N VAL A 146 5.50 -0.12 -14.97
CA VAL A 146 4.22 -0.40 -14.32
C VAL A 146 3.54 0.91 -13.91
N ALA A 147 2.21 0.97 -14.07
CA ALA A 147 1.45 2.15 -13.69
C ALA A 147 1.50 2.38 -12.17
N VAL A 148 1.72 3.63 -11.77
CA VAL A 148 1.76 4.05 -10.36
C VAL A 148 0.78 5.17 -10.11
N VAL A 149 0.01 5.05 -9.03
CA VAL A 149 -0.81 6.15 -8.47
C VAL A 149 -0.14 6.62 -7.19
N ASP A 150 0.28 7.89 -7.16
CA ASP A 150 0.91 8.49 -5.98
C ASP A 150 -0.15 8.91 -4.96
N MET A 151 -0.68 7.91 -4.25
CA MET A 151 -1.68 8.11 -3.19
C MET A 151 -1.10 8.88 -2.00
N THR A 152 0.21 8.80 -1.75
CA THR A 152 0.86 9.56 -0.67
C THR A 152 0.71 11.06 -0.92
N SER A 153 1.07 11.54 -2.12
CA SER A 153 0.93 12.96 -2.47
C SER A 153 -0.54 13.39 -2.53
N LEU A 154 -1.41 12.58 -3.15
CA LEU A 154 -2.84 12.90 -3.29
C LEU A 154 -3.54 12.99 -1.92
N THR A 155 -3.29 12.03 -1.04
CA THR A 155 -3.92 12.03 0.29
C THR A 155 -3.32 13.09 1.21
N LYS A 156 -2.02 13.40 1.07
CA LYS A 156 -1.41 14.54 1.75
C LYS A 156 -2.10 15.85 1.36
N GLN A 157 -2.29 16.08 0.06
CA GLN A 157 -2.99 17.27 -0.43
C GLN A 157 -4.42 17.36 0.14
N LEU A 158 -5.18 16.28 0.08
CA LEU A 158 -6.53 16.21 0.65
C LEU A 158 -6.54 16.55 2.14
N TYR A 159 -5.57 16.02 2.91
CA TYR A 159 -5.49 16.28 4.34
C TYR A 159 -5.07 17.71 4.66
N ASP A 160 -4.21 18.31 3.85
CA ASP A 160 -3.85 19.72 3.97
C ASP A 160 -5.06 20.65 3.69
N GLU A 161 -5.90 20.30 2.73
CA GLU A 161 -7.12 21.05 2.39
C GLU A 161 -8.19 20.94 3.50
N LEU A 162 -8.44 19.73 4.01
CA LEU A 162 -9.42 19.49 5.07
C LEU A 162 -8.95 19.99 6.45
N GLY A 163 -7.67 19.87 6.73
CA GLY A 163 -7.09 20.18 8.03
C GLY A 163 -7.29 19.08 9.08
N PRO A 164 -6.68 19.26 10.28
CA PRO A 164 -6.60 18.19 11.28
C PRO A 164 -7.96 17.80 11.87
N ASP A 165 -8.91 18.70 11.94
CA ASP A 165 -10.21 18.42 12.54
C ASP A 165 -11.11 17.62 11.58
N GLU A 166 -11.21 18.00 10.33
CA GLU A 166 -12.06 17.34 9.35
C GLU A 166 -11.49 16.00 8.87
N THR A 167 -10.17 15.84 8.83
CA THR A 167 -9.53 14.57 8.45
C THR A 167 -9.86 13.41 9.37
N VAL A 168 -10.28 13.68 10.60
CA VAL A 168 -10.80 12.66 11.53
C VAL A 168 -11.93 11.85 10.92
N ASN A 169 -12.77 12.47 10.09
CA ASN A 169 -13.94 11.84 9.47
C ASN A 169 -13.56 10.83 8.36
N LEU A 170 -12.31 10.85 7.89
CA LEU A 170 -11.80 9.91 6.90
C LEU A 170 -11.30 8.59 7.51
N HIS A 171 -11.26 8.49 8.84
CA HIS A 171 -10.73 7.34 9.56
C HIS A 171 -11.80 6.53 10.27
N ALA A 172 -11.56 5.22 10.38
CA ALA A 172 -12.37 4.37 11.23
C ALA A 172 -12.15 4.69 12.72
N TRP A 173 -13.22 4.82 13.46
CA TRP A 173 -13.19 5.08 14.90
C TRP A 173 -13.23 3.80 15.71
N THR A 174 -12.61 3.81 16.88
CA THR A 174 -12.79 2.77 17.88
C THR A 174 -14.23 2.81 18.42
N SER A 175 -14.68 1.73 19.06
CA SER A 175 -16.01 1.65 19.65
C SER A 175 -16.27 2.73 20.70
N SER A 176 -15.22 3.22 21.36
CA SER A 176 -15.29 4.31 22.34
C SER A 176 -15.30 5.71 21.69
N LYS A 177 -15.06 5.80 20.38
CA LYS A 177 -14.85 7.06 19.64
C LYS A 177 -13.73 7.94 20.24
N SER A 178 -12.82 7.34 21.01
CA SER A 178 -11.74 8.06 21.68
C SER A 178 -10.50 8.27 20.81
N SER A 179 -10.36 7.48 19.74
CA SER A 179 -9.26 7.59 18.79
C SER A 179 -9.67 7.11 17.41
N SER A 180 -9.11 7.70 16.37
CA SER A 180 -9.16 7.16 15.03
C SER A 180 -8.13 6.03 14.88
N VAL A 181 -8.42 5.07 14.03
CA VAL A 181 -7.48 3.99 13.68
C VAL A 181 -6.95 4.28 12.29
N ASP A 182 -5.64 4.49 12.19
CA ASP A 182 -4.97 4.55 10.89
C ASP A 182 -4.98 3.15 10.25
N ASN A 183 -5.38 3.08 9.01
CA ASN A 183 -5.41 1.84 8.25
C ASN A 183 -4.12 1.65 7.47
#